data_8fdc066185f6415b75f9fe1754946422
#
_entry.id   8fdc066185f6415b75f9fe1754946422
#
_cell.length_a   1.000
_cell.length_b   1.000
_cell.length_c   1.000
_cell.angle_alpha   90.00
_cell.angle_beta   90.00
_cell.angle_gamma   90.00
#
_symmetry.space_group_name_H-M   'P 1'
#
loop_
_entity.id
_entity.type
_entity.pdbx_description
1 polymer ?
#
loop_
_entity_poly.entity_id
_entity_poly.type
_entity_poly.pdbx_seq_one_letter_code
_entity_poly.pdbx_strand_id
1 'polypeptide(L)'
;LVQDFQTEAARFSDGIGVFATDLNPHMSSACHVADRAFSVPRIDAAEYIDSILELAQQHDIGLIVPTIDTELLKLAEARDRFEAEGIHIVISDAKLITLCCDKRLTAGLFAQYSIRSPEIYERDRLVFPCFAKPYDGSRAIGAKKINTPADLTVDITEDPKMMFAQYIDIENTFSEFTVDMYYDRQGRLKCAIP
;
A
#
# COMPACT_ATOMS: atom_id res chain seq x y z
N LEU A 1 -8.77 7.76 10.60
CA LEU A 1 -8.53 8.45 9.32
C LEU A 1 -9.76 9.25 8.88
N VAL A 2 -10.97 8.66 8.67
CA VAL A 2 -12.17 9.42 8.22
C VAL A 2 -12.50 10.54 9.20
N GLN A 3 -12.59 10.25 10.49
CA GLN A 3 -12.88 11.24 11.53
C GLN A 3 -11.80 12.34 11.63
N ASP A 4 -10.54 12.00 11.39
CA ASP A 4 -9.45 12.98 11.38
C ASP A 4 -9.61 13.93 10.19
N PHE A 5 -9.93 13.38 9.00
CA PHE A 5 -10.26 14.21 7.84
C PHE A 5 -11.48 15.09 8.08
N GLN A 6 -12.55 14.59 8.69
CA GLN A 6 -13.73 15.39 9.05
C GLN A 6 -13.37 16.53 10.02
N THR A 7 -12.56 16.22 11.03
CA THR A 7 -12.10 17.23 12.00
C THR A 7 -11.27 18.32 11.34
N GLU A 8 -10.35 17.94 10.45
CA GLU A 8 -9.52 18.92 9.75
C GLU A 8 -10.32 19.68 8.68
N ALA A 9 -11.17 19.03 7.92
CA ALA A 9 -12.02 19.65 6.91
C ALA A 9 -12.89 20.79 7.50
N ALA A 10 -13.48 20.56 8.67
CA ALA A 10 -14.26 21.58 9.38
C ALA A 10 -13.47 22.84 9.78
N ARG A 11 -12.12 22.77 9.82
CA ARG A 11 -11.27 23.93 10.07
C ARG A 11 -11.08 24.81 8.84
N PHE A 12 -11.28 24.26 7.65
CA PHE A 12 -11.12 25.01 6.38
C PHE A 12 -12.44 25.59 5.89
N SER A 13 -13.54 24.86 6.00
CA SER A 13 -14.85 25.33 5.57
C SER A 13 -15.97 24.43 6.13
N ASP A 14 -17.11 25.02 6.48
CA ASP A 14 -18.30 24.33 6.99
C ASP A 14 -19.00 23.46 5.92
N GLY A 15 -18.52 23.43 4.68
CA GLY A 15 -19.16 22.69 3.57
C GLY A 15 -18.37 21.51 3.04
N ILE A 16 -17.21 21.17 3.61
CA ILE A 16 -16.38 20.06 3.12
C ILE A 16 -16.86 18.75 3.73
N GLY A 17 -17.38 17.85 2.89
CA GLY A 17 -17.75 16.48 3.29
C GLY A 17 -16.62 15.49 3.08
N VAL A 18 -16.54 14.47 3.94
CA VAL A 18 -15.61 13.34 3.84
C VAL A 18 -16.40 12.08 3.54
N PHE A 19 -16.19 11.54 2.35
CA PHE A 19 -16.93 10.39 1.83
C PHE A 19 -16.04 9.15 1.85
N ALA A 20 -16.64 7.99 1.96
CA ALA A 20 -15.94 6.72 1.92
C ALA A 20 -16.55 5.78 0.88
N THR A 21 -15.72 4.96 0.27
CA THR A 21 -16.14 3.93 -0.68
C THR A 21 -15.66 2.56 -0.22
N ASP A 22 -16.47 1.55 -0.46
CA ASP A 22 -16.14 0.15 -0.19
C ASP A 22 -16.94 -0.75 -1.14
N LEU A 23 -16.45 -1.96 -1.40
CA LEU A 23 -17.23 -2.97 -2.13
C LEU A 23 -18.54 -3.29 -1.39
N ASN A 24 -18.48 -3.31 -0.06
CA ASN A 24 -19.63 -3.52 0.80
C ASN A 24 -19.66 -2.49 1.96
N PRO A 25 -20.21 -1.29 1.74
CA PRO A 25 -20.22 -0.22 2.73
C PRO A 25 -20.81 -0.60 4.08
N HIS A 26 -21.76 -1.55 4.11
CA HIS A 26 -22.39 -2.02 5.34
C HIS A 26 -21.42 -2.80 6.25
N MET A 27 -20.32 -3.31 5.70
CA MET A 27 -19.28 -4.03 6.44
C MET A 27 -18.06 -3.15 6.77
N SER A 28 -18.06 -1.91 6.30
CA SER A 28 -16.93 -0.97 6.45
C SER A 28 -17.17 0.02 7.57
N SER A 29 -16.37 -0.03 8.63
CA SER A 29 -16.44 0.94 9.72
C SER A 29 -16.16 2.39 9.24
N ALA A 30 -15.32 2.57 8.23
CA ALA A 30 -15.07 3.86 7.61
C ALA A 30 -16.33 4.42 6.96
N CYS A 31 -17.09 3.59 6.24
CA CYS A 31 -18.35 3.97 5.61
C CYS A 31 -19.43 4.34 6.63
N HIS A 32 -19.43 3.74 7.81
CA HIS A 32 -20.40 4.07 8.86
C HIS A 32 -20.18 5.44 9.52
N VAL A 33 -18.97 5.96 9.50
CA VAL A 33 -18.64 7.25 10.13
C VAL A 33 -18.43 8.38 9.12
N ALA A 34 -18.35 8.06 7.85
CA ALA A 34 -18.25 9.05 6.78
C ALA A 34 -19.55 9.85 6.62
N ASP A 35 -19.48 11.07 6.10
CA ASP A 35 -20.66 11.90 5.81
C ASP A 35 -21.56 11.27 4.74
N ARG A 36 -20.95 10.54 3.81
CA ARG A 36 -21.60 9.66 2.83
C ARG A 36 -20.76 8.44 2.54
N ALA A 37 -21.43 7.35 2.18
CA ALA A 37 -20.79 6.10 1.80
C ALA A 37 -21.37 5.56 0.49
N PHE A 38 -20.49 5.01 -0.36
CA PHE A 38 -20.89 4.48 -1.66
C PHE A 38 -20.31 3.09 -1.88
N SER A 39 -21.12 2.25 -2.53
CA SER A 39 -20.62 0.98 -3.06
C SER A 39 -19.90 1.22 -4.38
N VAL A 40 -18.75 0.59 -4.52
CA VAL A 40 -17.94 0.63 -5.76
C VAL A 40 -17.66 -0.79 -6.24
N PRO A 41 -17.40 -0.99 -7.53
CA PRO A 41 -16.99 -2.29 -8.06
C PRO A 41 -15.73 -2.82 -7.40
N ARG A 42 -15.46 -4.10 -7.59
CA ARG A 42 -14.16 -4.69 -7.20
C ARG A 42 -13.02 -3.98 -7.93
N ILE A 43 -11.88 -3.85 -7.26
CA ILE A 43 -10.69 -3.18 -7.83
C ILE A 43 -10.24 -3.82 -9.14
N ASP A 44 -10.40 -5.14 -9.30
CA ASP A 44 -10.05 -5.89 -10.51
C ASP A 44 -11.07 -5.76 -11.64
N ALA A 45 -12.26 -5.20 -11.39
CA ALA A 45 -13.27 -4.95 -12.41
C ALA A 45 -12.79 -3.88 -13.44
N ALA A 46 -13.21 -4.03 -14.69
CA ALA A 46 -12.83 -3.10 -15.76
C ALA A 46 -13.38 -1.69 -15.53
N GLU A 47 -14.58 -1.60 -14.98
CA GLU A 47 -15.31 -0.36 -14.70
C GLU A 47 -14.88 0.36 -13.41
N TYR A 48 -13.92 -0.19 -12.64
CA TYR A 48 -13.54 0.37 -11.32
C TYR A 48 -13.14 1.84 -11.41
N ILE A 49 -12.20 2.17 -12.29
CA ILE A 49 -11.70 3.55 -12.46
C ILE A 49 -12.80 4.49 -12.93
N ASP A 50 -13.61 4.06 -13.90
CA ASP A 50 -14.71 4.87 -14.42
C ASP A 50 -15.75 5.15 -13.33
N SER A 51 -16.10 4.14 -12.54
CA SER A 51 -17.03 4.28 -11.41
C SER A 51 -16.52 5.26 -10.35
N ILE A 52 -15.22 5.22 -10.01
CA ILE A 52 -14.64 6.17 -9.05
C ILE A 52 -14.65 7.59 -9.62
N LEU A 53 -14.31 7.76 -10.90
CA LEU A 53 -14.31 9.07 -11.56
C LEU A 53 -15.71 9.67 -11.64
N GLU A 54 -16.69 8.89 -12.09
CA GLU A 54 -18.09 9.31 -12.17
C GLU A 54 -18.63 9.72 -10.78
N LEU A 55 -18.35 8.91 -9.76
CA LEU A 55 -18.75 9.22 -8.38
C LEU A 55 -18.11 10.51 -7.90
N ALA A 56 -16.83 10.70 -8.18
CA ALA A 56 -16.12 11.91 -7.79
C ALA A 56 -16.70 13.16 -8.46
N GLN A 57 -17.04 13.08 -9.76
CA GLN A 57 -17.68 14.18 -10.50
C GLN A 57 -19.10 14.47 -9.97
N GLN A 58 -19.92 13.43 -9.73
CA GLN A 58 -21.30 13.58 -9.25
C GLN A 58 -21.40 14.24 -7.86
N HIS A 59 -20.33 14.17 -7.08
CA HIS A 59 -20.30 14.64 -5.70
C HIS A 59 -19.27 15.75 -5.44
N ASP A 60 -18.75 16.37 -6.49
CA ASP A 60 -17.76 17.46 -6.41
C ASP A 60 -16.54 17.10 -5.53
N ILE A 61 -16.04 15.88 -5.67
CA ILE A 61 -14.86 15.41 -4.92
C ILE A 61 -13.59 16.01 -5.52
N GLY A 62 -12.89 16.83 -4.77
CA GLY A 62 -11.62 17.44 -5.19
C GLY A 62 -10.38 16.63 -4.78
N LEU A 63 -10.51 15.69 -3.82
CA LEU A 63 -9.38 14.92 -3.29
C LEU A 63 -9.76 13.46 -3.06
N ILE A 64 -8.94 12.55 -3.56
CA ILE A 64 -9.05 11.10 -3.31
C ILE A 64 -7.83 10.63 -2.53
N VAL A 65 -8.06 9.88 -1.45
CA VAL A 65 -7.00 9.28 -0.63
C VAL A 65 -7.15 7.76 -0.69
N PRO A 66 -6.33 7.06 -1.50
CA PRO A 66 -6.32 5.60 -1.55
C PRO A 66 -5.87 5.01 -0.21
N THR A 67 -6.50 3.92 0.19
CA THR A 67 -6.19 3.25 1.47
C THR A 67 -5.90 1.76 1.34
N ILE A 68 -5.93 1.22 0.12
CA ILE A 68 -5.72 -0.20 -0.17
C ILE A 68 -4.58 -0.36 -1.18
N ASP A 69 -3.56 -1.15 -0.85
CA ASP A 69 -2.38 -1.35 -1.71
C ASP A 69 -2.73 -1.78 -3.14
N THR A 70 -3.76 -2.60 -3.30
CA THR A 70 -4.15 -3.17 -4.59
C THR A 70 -4.78 -2.16 -5.56
N GLU A 71 -5.26 -1.01 -5.08
CA GLU A 71 -5.82 0.04 -5.95
C GLU A 71 -4.78 1.04 -6.45
N LEU A 72 -3.61 1.12 -5.76
CA LEU A 72 -2.63 2.18 -5.98
C LEU A 72 -2.16 2.27 -7.43
N LEU A 73 -1.78 1.15 -8.04
CA LEU A 73 -1.26 1.17 -9.41
C LEU A 73 -2.32 1.63 -10.41
N LYS A 74 -3.54 1.10 -10.33
CA LYS A 74 -4.64 1.49 -11.22
C LYS A 74 -4.97 2.97 -11.12
N LEU A 75 -5.03 3.51 -9.91
CA LEU A 75 -5.29 4.93 -9.68
C LEU A 75 -4.12 5.80 -10.15
N ALA A 76 -2.87 5.36 -9.96
CA ALA A 76 -1.71 6.08 -10.44
C ALA A 76 -1.63 6.14 -11.98
N GLU A 77 -1.96 5.03 -12.65
CA GLU A 77 -2.04 4.98 -14.12
C GLU A 77 -3.18 5.84 -14.68
N ALA A 78 -4.27 6.00 -13.93
CA ALA A 78 -5.41 6.81 -14.31
C ALA A 78 -5.31 8.28 -13.85
N ARG A 79 -4.24 8.68 -13.15
CA ARG A 79 -4.09 10.01 -12.52
C ARG A 79 -4.46 11.17 -13.44
N ASP A 80 -3.93 11.18 -14.67
CA ASP A 80 -4.15 12.28 -15.62
C ASP A 80 -5.63 12.47 -15.94
N ARG A 81 -6.42 11.39 -15.95
CA ARG A 81 -7.87 11.45 -16.18
C ARG A 81 -8.59 12.19 -15.04
N PHE A 82 -8.17 11.95 -13.81
CA PHE A 82 -8.74 12.62 -12.63
C PHE A 82 -8.27 14.10 -12.55
N GLU A 83 -6.99 14.33 -12.83
CA GLU A 83 -6.44 15.71 -12.83
C GLU A 83 -7.09 16.58 -13.89
N ALA A 84 -7.45 16.02 -15.06
CA ALA A 84 -8.18 16.76 -16.11
C ALA A 84 -9.56 17.26 -15.64
N GLU A 85 -10.16 16.57 -14.66
CA GLU A 85 -11.43 16.96 -14.03
C GLU A 85 -11.24 17.77 -12.73
N GLY A 86 -10.00 18.17 -12.41
CA GLY A 86 -9.69 18.90 -11.19
C GLY A 86 -9.67 18.07 -9.92
N ILE A 87 -9.66 16.74 -10.05
CA ILE A 87 -9.66 15.79 -8.94
C ILE A 87 -8.22 15.34 -8.65
N HIS A 88 -7.74 15.60 -7.43
CA HIS A 88 -6.40 15.18 -7.01
C HIS A 88 -6.41 13.84 -6.30
N ILE A 89 -5.47 12.96 -6.67
CA ILE A 89 -5.26 11.69 -5.98
C ILE A 89 -3.97 11.78 -5.17
N VAL A 90 -4.04 11.49 -3.87
CA VAL A 90 -2.86 11.44 -2.99
C VAL A 90 -2.13 10.11 -3.21
N ILE A 91 -1.24 10.09 -4.17
CA ILE A 91 -0.58 8.86 -4.62
C ILE A 91 0.79 9.18 -5.23
N SER A 92 1.72 8.24 -5.10
CA SER A 92 3.02 8.27 -5.79
C SER A 92 2.85 8.01 -7.29
N ASP A 93 3.92 8.22 -8.08
CA ASP A 93 3.86 7.86 -9.49
C ASP A 93 3.82 6.34 -9.70
N ALA A 94 3.26 5.91 -10.84
CA ALA A 94 3.05 4.51 -11.15
C ALA A 94 4.35 3.69 -11.17
N LYS A 95 5.47 4.29 -11.57
CA LYS A 95 6.77 3.62 -11.60
C LYS A 95 7.26 3.31 -10.19
N LEU A 96 7.15 4.26 -9.26
CA LEU A 96 7.53 4.04 -7.86
C LEU A 96 6.62 3.00 -7.21
N ILE A 97 5.32 3.06 -7.45
CA ILE A 97 4.36 2.06 -6.94
C ILE A 97 4.73 0.66 -7.44
N THR A 98 4.99 0.50 -8.74
CA THR A 98 5.42 -0.78 -9.31
C THR A 98 6.68 -1.32 -8.65
N LEU A 99 7.68 -0.45 -8.40
CA LEU A 99 8.91 -0.84 -7.71
C LEU A 99 8.63 -1.27 -6.25
N CYS A 100 7.72 -0.59 -5.57
CA CYS A 100 7.40 -0.88 -4.16
C CYS A 100 6.47 -2.10 -3.99
N CYS A 101 5.67 -2.46 -4.99
CA CYS A 101 4.82 -3.63 -4.96
C CYS A 101 5.60 -4.96 -5.04
N ASP A 102 6.83 -4.95 -5.56
CA ASP A 102 7.72 -6.12 -5.58
C ASP A 102 8.90 -5.90 -4.62
N LYS A 103 8.97 -6.69 -3.57
CA LYS A 103 10.00 -6.58 -2.52
C LYS A 103 11.43 -6.79 -3.05
N ARG A 104 11.58 -7.51 -4.17
CA ARG A 104 12.89 -7.73 -4.82
C ARG A 104 13.33 -6.45 -5.54
N LEU A 105 12.39 -5.78 -6.22
CA LEU A 105 12.64 -4.49 -6.87
C LEU A 105 12.89 -3.39 -5.83
N THR A 106 12.13 -3.40 -4.72
CA THR A 106 12.35 -2.50 -3.58
C THR A 106 13.76 -2.65 -3.01
N ALA A 107 14.24 -3.88 -2.82
CA ALA A 107 15.59 -4.12 -2.33
C ALA A 107 16.66 -3.61 -3.31
N GLY A 108 16.44 -3.81 -4.63
CA GLY A 108 17.30 -3.23 -5.68
C GLY A 108 17.32 -1.70 -5.64
N LEU A 109 16.17 -1.07 -5.45
CA LEU A 109 16.08 0.39 -5.28
C LEU A 109 16.85 0.86 -4.04
N PHE A 110 16.70 0.19 -2.92
CA PHE A 110 17.43 0.51 -1.68
C PHE A 110 18.93 0.41 -1.86
N ALA A 111 19.40 -0.63 -2.57
CA ALA A 111 20.83 -0.79 -2.86
C ALA A 111 21.40 0.39 -3.69
N GLN A 112 20.64 0.93 -4.65
CA GLN A 112 21.06 2.10 -5.45
C GLN A 112 21.29 3.34 -4.58
N TYR A 113 20.52 3.49 -3.49
CA TYR A 113 20.63 4.61 -2.56
C TYR A 113 21.43 4.29 -1.30
N SER A 114 22.15 3.16 -1.27
CA SER A 114 22.93 2.70 -0.12
C SER A 114 22.09 2.55 1.17
N ILE A 115 20.80 2.28 1.03
CA ILE A 115 19.90 1.97 2.14
C ILE A 115 20.03 0.48 2.44
N ARG A 116 20.35 0.14 3.69
CA ARG A 116 20.45 -1.26 4.12
C ARG A 116 19.07 -1.93 4.12
N SER A 117 19.01 -3.13 3.55
CA SER A 117 17.84 -4.01 3.58
C SER A 117 18.28 -5.44 3.89
N PRO A 118 17.40 -6.34 4.31
CA PRO A 118 17.72 -7.76 4.43
C PRO A 118 18.26 -8.30 3.11
N GLU A 119 19.32 -9.08 3.17
CA GLU A 119 19.90 -9.74 1.99
C GLU A 119 18.86 -10.68 1.35
N ILE A 120 18.72 -10.64 0.04
CA ILE A 120 17.88 -11.57 -0.71
C ILE A 120 18.74 -12.76 -1.13
N TYR A 121 18.25 -13.95 -0.85
CA TYR A 121 18.95 -15.20 -1.18
C TYR A 121 18.41 -15.83 -2.45
N GLU A 122 19.32 -16.34 -3.27
CA GLU A 122 18.96 -17.24 -4.36
C GLU A 122 18.49 -18.60 -3.79
N ARG A 123 17.58 -19.26 -4.49
CA ARG A 123 16.95 -20.53 -4.01
C ARG A 123 17.94 -21.65 -3.78
N ASP A 124 19.07 -21.66 -4.50
CA ASP A 124 20.15 -22.64 -4.41
C ASP A 124 21.22 -22.26 -3.38
N ARG A 125 21.13 -21.08 -2.75
CA ARG A 125 22.13 -20.54 -1.82
C ARG A 125 21.52 -19.97 -0.55
N LEU A 126 20.59 -20.69 0.04
CA LEU A 126 19.91 -20.23 1.26
C LEU A 126 20.86 -20.29 2.47
N VAL A 127 20.83 -19.24 3.28
CA VAL A 127 21.51 -19.18 4.58
C VAL A 127 20.44 -19.24 5.67
N PHE A 128 20.57 -20.21 6.59
CA PHE A 128 19.58 -20.43 7.65
C PHE A 128 20.04 -19.82 9.00
N PRO A 129 19.09 -19.33 9.82
CA PRO A 129 17.66 -19.18 9.48
C PRO A 129 17.42 -18.13 8.40
N CYS A 130 16.42 -18.36 7.53
CA CYS A 130 15.98 -17.37 6.55
C CYS A 130 14.48 -17.08 6.69
N PHE A 131 14.02 -16.07 5.98
CA PHE A 131 12.62 -15.67 5.94
C PHE A 131 12.08 -15.85 4.54
N ALA A 132 11.09 -16.73 4.39
CA ALA A 132 10.39 -16.98 3.15
C ALA A 132 9.09 -16.16 3.12
N LYS A 133 8.81 -15.47 2.02
CA LYS A 133 7.57 -14.70 1.83
C LYS A 133 7.29 -14.47 0.34
N PRO A 134 6.02 -14.29 -0.07
CA PRO A 134 5.71 -13.85 -1.43
C PRO A 134 6.29 -12.45 -1.68
N TYR A 135 6.93 -12.25 -2.85
CA TYR A 135 7.53 -10.96 -3.18
C TYR A 135 6.49 -9.85 -3.37
N ASP A 136 5.26 -10.20 -3.78
CA ASP A 136 4.13 -9.30 -3.99
C ASP A 136 3.05 -9.40 -2.89
N GLY A 137 3.32 -10.16 -1.82
CA GLY A 137 2.38 -10.38 -0.72
C GLY A 137 2.28 -9.19 0.24
N SER A 138 1.14 -9.09 0.93
CA SER A 138 0.87 -8.12 1.99
C SER A 138 0.36 -8.81 3.26
N ARG A 139 0.30 -8.08 4.38
CA ARG A 139 -0.25 -8.54 5.67
C ARG A 139 0.38 -9.84 6.19
N ALA A 140 1.66 -10.08 5.90
CA ALA A 140 2.40 -11.30 6.27
C ALA A 140 1.77 -12.63 5.80
N ILE A 141 0.81 -12.61 4.87
CA ILE A 141 0.20 -13.82 4.32
C ILE A 141 1.28 -14.60 3.55
N GLY A 142 1.44 -15.89 3.89
CA GLY A 142 2.45 -16.78 3.30
C GLY A 142 3.89 -16.51 3.79
N ALA A 143 4.09 -15.60 4.74
CA ALA A 143 5.41 -15.34 5.32
C ALA A 143 5.75 -16.37 6.40
N LYS A 144 6.99 -16.90 6.38
CA LYS A 144 7.42 -17.96 7.28
C LYS A 144 8.92 -17.87 7.57
N LYS A 145 9.30 -18.07 8.84
CA LYS A 145 10.69 -18.33 9.22
C LYS A 145 11.05 -19.78 8.88
N ILE A 146 12.16 -19.98 8.22
CA ILE A 146 12.74 -21.25 7.86
C ILE A 146 14.03 -21.42 8.68
N ASN A 147 14.01 -22.29 9.66
CA ASN A 147 15.16 -22.47 10.55
C ASN A 147 16.22 -23.39 9.96
N THR A 148 15.80 -24.42 9.23
CA THR A 148 16.68 -25.45 8.66
C THR A 148 16.18 -25.85 7.26
N PRO A 149 17.00 -26.53 6.45
CA PRO A 149 16.55 -27.08 5.17
C PRO A 149 15.35 -28.03 5.27
N ALA A 150 15.15 -28.70 6.42
CA ALA A 150 14.02 -29.60 6.63
C ALA A 150 12.66 -28.88 6.73
N ASP A 151 12.67 -27.55 6.98
CA ASP A 151 11.45 -26.73 7.05
C ASP A 151 10.95 -26.30 5.66
N LEU A 152 11.74 -26.54 4.60
CA LEU A 152 11.37 -26.23 3.23
C LEU A 152 10.36 -27.27 2.72
N THR A 153 9.11 -26.87 2.68
CA THR A 153 8.03 -27.69 2.12
C THR A 153 7.87 -27.44 0.62
N VAL A 154 7.24 -28.36 -0.10
CA VAL A 154 7.06 -28.30 -1.56
C VAL A 154 6.33 -27.03 -1.98
N ASP A 155 5.30 -26.64 -1.24
CA ASP A 155 4.54 -25.40 -1.47
C ASP A 155 5.41 -24.12 -1.39
N ILE A 156 6.45 -24.13 -0.54
CA ILE A 156 7.41 -23.00 -0.44
C ILE A 156 8.44 -23.05 -1.58
N THR A 157 8.91 -24.23 -1.92
CA THR A 157 9.99 -24.38 -2.91
C THR A 157 9.50 -24.28 -4.35
N GLU A 158 8.26 -24.67 -4.62
CA GLU A 158 7.68 -24.65 -5.97
C GLU A 158 6.88 -23.37 -6.28
N ASP A 159 6.50 -22.59 -5.27
CA ASP A 159 5.81 -21.34 -5.51
C ASP A 159 6.77 -20.32 -6.20
N PRO A 160 6.48 -19.90 -7.45
CA PRO A 160 7.32 -18.96 -8.17
C PRO A 160 7.32 -17.56 -7.55
N LYS A 161 6.31 -17.24 -6.73
CA LYS A 161 6.21 -15.96 -6.02
C LYS A 161 7.01 -15.91 -4.74
N MET A 162 7.43 -17.06 -4.21
CA MET A 162 8.18 -17.11 -2.96
C MET A 162 9.60 -16.57 -3.14
N MET A 163 9.98 -15.60 -2.34
CA MET A 163 11.33 -15.10 -2.19
C MET A 163 11.90 -15.47 -0.83
N PHE A 164 13.22 -15.54 -0.74
CA PHE A 164 13.94 -15.83 0.49
C PHE A 164 14.83 -14.63 0.84
N ALA A 165 14.85 -14.29 2.11
CA ALA A 165 15.65 -13.17 2.59
C ALA A 165 16.29 -13.49 3.94
N GLN A 166 17.28 -12.71 4.30
CA GLN A 166 17.91 -12.73 5.62
C GLN A 166 16.82 -12.62 6.70
N TYR A 167 16.87 -13.52 7.68
CA TYR A 167 16.02 -13.41 8.87
C TYR A 167 16.59 -12.34 9.81
N ILE A 168 15.75 -11.39 10.19
CA ILE A 168 16.07 -10.38 11.20
C ILE A 168 15.47 -10.83 12.52
N ASP A 169 16.32 -11.07 13.52
CA ASP A 169 15.88 -11.52 14.84
C ASP A 169 15.40 -10.33 15.68
N ILE A 170 14.11 -10.01 15.51
CA ILE A 170 13.44 -8.92 16.24
C ILE A 170 13.11 -9.31 17.70
N GLU A 171 13.10 -10.61 18.03
CA GLU A 171 12.78 -11.06 19.37
C GLU A 171 13.95 -10.91 20.34
N ASN A 172 15.18 -11.11 19.86
CA ASN A 172 16.37 -11.17 20.72
C ASN A 172 17.41 -10.09 20.44
N THR A 173 17.48 -9.57 19.21
CA THR A 173 18.63 -8.73 18.77
C THR A 173 18.21 -7.34 18.31
N PHE A 174 17.02 -7.19 17.69
CA PHE A 174 16.57 -5.95 17.07
C PHE A 174 15.20 -5.54 17.60
N SER A 175 14.86 -4.27 17.42
CA SER A 175 13.50 -3.75 17.61
C SER A 175 12.93 -3.36 16.25
N GLU A 176 11.64 -3.63 16.04
CA GLU A 176 10.92 -3.25 14.83
C GLU A 176 10.12 -1.97 15.08
N PHE A 177 10.18 -1.05 14.13
CA PHE A 177 9.40 0.18 14.13
C PHE A 177 8.77 0.37 12.75
N THR A 178 7.51 0.78 12.73
CA THR A 178 6.87 1.35 11.53
C THR A 178 6.92 2.86 11.67
N VAL A 179 7.47 3.53 10.67
CA VAL A 179 7.56 4.99 10.68
C VAL A 179 6.76 5.54 9.50
N ASP A 180 5.63 6.16 9.78
CA ASP A 180 4.83 6.86 8.78
C ASP A 180 5.40 8.25 8.52
N MET A 181 5.65 8.57 7.24
CA MET A 181 6.22 9.84 6.85
C MET A 181 5.34 10.54 5.80
N TYR A 182 5.06 11.81 6.02
CA TYR A 182 4.36 12.64 5.06
C TYR A 182 5.29 13.67 4.42
N TYR A 183 5.35 13.67 3.10
CA TYR A 183 6.08 14.62 2.28
C TYR A 183 5.12 15.51 1.50
N ASP A 184 5.40 16.82 1.42
CA ASP A 184 4.64 17.71 0.57
C ASP A 184 5.00 17.54 -0.93
N ARG A 185 4.28 18.26 -1.81
CA ARG A 185 4.50 18.19 -3.26
C ARG A 185 5.88 18.67 -3.70
N GLN A 186 6.63 19.35 -2.84
CA GLN A 186 8.01 19.78 -3.07
C GLN A 186 9.03 18.78 -2.52
N GLY A 187 8.60 17.61 -2.06
CA GLY A 187 9.44 16.58 -1.48
C GLY A 187 10.00 16.93 -0.10
N ARG A 188 9.39 17.87 0.63
CA ARG A 188 9.84 18.25 1.98
C ARG A 188 9.09 17.41 3.02
N LEU A 189 9.84 16.77 3.92
CA LEU A 189 9.26 16.05 5.05
C LEU A 189 8.48 17.02 5.96
N LYS A 190 7.22 16.72 6.23
CA LYS A 190 6.33 17.52 7.08
C LYS A 190 6.12 16.88 8.43
N CYS A 191 6.01 15.56 8.48
CA CYS A 191 5.97 14.81 9.74
C CYS A 191 6.54 13.40 9.55
N ALA A 192 7.02 12.83 10.65
CA ALA A 192 7.37 11.42 10.78
C ALA A 192 6.84 10.94 12.14
N ILE A 193 6.11 9.84 12.14
CA ILE A 193 5.44 9.27 13.33
C ILE A 193 5.87 7.81 13.42
N PRO A 194 6.59 7.41 14.48
CA PRO A 194 6.96 6.03 14.76
C PRO A 194 5.81 5.24 15.35
#